data_488db78c276dfe6970f8d563b9818fc9
#
_entry.id   488db78c276dfe6970f8d563b9818fc9
#
_cell.length_a   1.000
_cell.length_b   1.000
_cell.length_c   1.000
_cell.angle_alpha   90.00
_cell.angle_beta   90.00
_cell.angle_gamma   90.00
#
_symmetry.space_group_name_H-M   'P 1'
#
loop_
_entity.id
_entity.type
_entity.pdbx_description
1 polymer ?
#
loop_
_entity_poly.entity_id
_entity_poly.type
_entity_poly.pdbx_seq_one_letter_code
_entity_poly.pdbx_strand_id
1 'polypeptide(L)'
;MSRDPRIDAYIARAQPFAQPILDHVRTRVHAVLPDVDEAIKWSMPAYTVGGKILLITAAFKAHIALNFWRGQELETSHSSVGAMGQYGKIRSMAELPADAELDRLIREAAELAKSAPAPRKTKHAPKPAPELHPEFAAALAKAPEAKAVLDSFPPSAQRDYFEWIAEAKQDATRHKRIATAIEWLGEGKRRHWKYQNC
;
A
#
# COMPACT_ATOMS: atom_id res chain seq x y z
N MET A 1 2.85 -27.54 -17.07
CA MET A 1 3.37 -26.29 -16.51
C MET A 1 3.12 -25.19 -17.52
N SER A 2 2.21 -24.30 -17.24
CA SER A 2 1.82 -23.27 -18.22
C SER A 2 2.49 -21.94 -17.83
N ARG A 3 3.54 -21.57 -18.58
CA ARG A 3 4.05 -20.20 -18.53
C ARG A 3 2.98 -19.27 -19.08
N ASP A 4 2.69 -18.19 -18.40
CA ASP A 4 1.70 -17.21 -18.82
C ASP A 4 2.31 -16.28 -19.89
N PRO A 5 1.84 -16.28 -21.14
CA PRO A 5 2.38 -15.44 -22.21
C PRO A 5 2.25 -13.93 -21.93
N ARG A 6 1.37 -13.54 -21.01
CA ARG A 6 1.27 -12.15 -20.56
C ARG A 6 2.50 -11.71 -19.79
N ILE A 7 3.18 -12.65 -19.10
CA ILE A 7 4.45 -12.37 -18.42
C ILE A 7 5.58 -12.21 -19.43
N ASP A 8 5.60 -13.03 -20.51
CA ASP A 8 6.53 -12.83 -21.62
C ASP A 8 6.38 -11.43 -22.22
N ALA A 9 5.14 -11.03 -22.50
CA ALA A 9 4.84 -9.70 -23.01
C ALA A 9 5.19 -8.57 -22.01
N TYR A 10 5.06 -8.81 -20.71
CA TYR A 10 5.47 -7.86 -19.69
C TYR A 10 6.99 -7.66 -19.67
N ILE A 11 7.74 -8.76 -19.69
CA ILE A 11 9.22 -8.74 -19.70
C ILE A 11 9.72 -8.06 -20.97
N ALA A 12 9.18 -8.40 -22.14
CA ALA A 12 9.58 -7.81 -23.40
C ALA A 12 9.38 -6.29 -23.48
N ARG A 13 8.39 -5.76 -22.75
CA ARG A 13 8.11 -4.30 -22.66
C ARG A 13 8.89 -3.59 -21.56
N ALA A 14 9.52 -4.32 -20.65
CA ALA A 14 10.32 -3.74 -19.58
C ALA A 14 11.59 -3.07 -20.12
N GLN A 15 12.17 -2.16 -19.34
CA GLN A 15 13.43 -1.53 -19.70
C GLN A 15 14.52 -2.59 -19.95
N PRO A 16 15.47 -2.38 -20.90
CA PRO A 16 16.48 -3.38 -21.24
C PRO A 16 17.27 -3.96 -20.05
N PHE A 17 17.58 -3.14 -19.04
CA PHE A 17 18.27 -3.61 -17.82
C PHE A 17 17.40 -4.55 -17.00
N ALA A 18 16.07 -4.38 -17.03
CA ALA A 18 15.13 -5.13 -16.20
C ALA A 18 14.82 -6.51 -16.77
N GLN A 19 14.87 -6.67 -18.09
CA GLN A 19 14.53 -7.92 -18.78
C GLN A 19 15.32 -9.12 -18.26
N PRO A 20 16.67 -9.10 -18.26
CA PRO A 20 17.45 -10.24 -17.76
C PRO A 20 17.22 -10.51 -16.28
N ILE A 21 16.92 -9.49 -15.47
CA ILE A 21 16.65 -9.65 -14.04
C ILE A 21 15.30 -10.36 -13.83
N LEU A 22 14.28 -9.95 -14.55
CA LEU A 22 12.95 -10.57 -14.49
C LEU A 22 12.97 -12.01 -14.98
N ASP A 23 13.65 -12.30 -16.10
CA ASP A 23 13.84 -13.65 -16.65
C ASP A 23 14.59 -14.56 -15.69
N HIS A 24 15.64 -14.04 -15.06
CA HIS A 24 16.40 -14.78 -14.06
C HIS A 24 15.53 -15.16 -12.86
N VAL A 25 14.82 -14.20 -12.28
CA VAL A 25 13.91 -14.46 -11.15
C VAL A 25 12.83 -15.48 -11.53
N ARG A 26 12.21 -15.33 -12.71
CA ARG A 26 11.22 -16.29 -13.23
C ARG A 26 11.80 -17.70 -13.35
N THR A 27 13.00 -17.81 -13.89
CA THR A 27 13.72 -19.08 -14.02
C THR A 27 13.98 -19.73 -12.67
N ARG A 28 14.44 -18.94 -11.67
CA ARG A 28 14.66 -19.46 -10.31
C ARG A 28 13.37 -19.93 -9.67
N VAL A 29 12.28 -19.15 -9.80
CA VAL A 29 10.97 -19.56 -9.27
C VAL A 29 10.53 -20.91 -9.79
N HIS A 30 10.59 -21.13 -11.11
CA HIS A 30 10.22 -22.42 -11.74
C HIS A 30 11.18 -23.56 -11.41
N ALA A 31 12.48 -23.27 -11.25
CA ALA A 31 13.47 -24.28 -10.84
C ALA A 31 13.20 -24.77 -9.40
N VAL A 32 12.78 -23.89 -8.51
CA VAL A 32 12.54 -24.20 -7.09
C VAL A 32 11.15 -24.77 -6.88
N LEU A 33 10.16 -24.28 -7.60
CA LEU A 33 8.73 -24.66 -7.50
C LEU A 33 8.19 -25.06 -8.87
N PRO A 34 8.36 -26.31 -9.28
CA PRO A 34 7.88 -26.78 -10.59
C PRO A 34 6.37 -26.59 -10.83
N ASP A 35 5.57 -26.63 -9.77
CA ASP A 35 4.10 -26.52 -9.82
C ASP A 35 3.60 -25.07 -9.52
N VAL A 36 4.47 -24.07 -9.63
CA VAL A 36 4.07 -22.68 -9.47
C VAL A 36 3.18 -22.23 -10.63
N ASP A 37 2.11 -21.53 -10.29
CA ASP A 37 1.26 -20.87 -11.29
C ASP A 37 1.71 -19.44 -11.52
N GLU A 38 1.69 -19.03 -12.78
CA GLU A 38 1.93 -17.65 -13.20
C GLU A 38 0.62 -16.89 -13.41
N ALA A 39 0.59 -15.63 -13.03
CA ALA A 39 -0.55 -14.74 -13.25
C ALA A 39 -0.10 -13.27 -13.38
N ILE A 40 -0.98 -12.44 -13.93
CA ILE A 40 -0.84 -10.99 -13.81
C ILE A 40 -1.76 -10.51 -12.69
N LYS A 41 -1.18 -9.85 -11.68
CA LYS A 41 -1.89 -9.19 -10.58
C LYS A 41 -1.46 -7.72 -10.51
N TRP A 42 -2.43 -6.80 -10.45
CA TRP A 42 -2.17 -5.34 -10.45
C TRP A 42 -1.22 -4.92 -11.57
N SER A 43 -1.40 -5.51 -12.78
CA SER A 43 -0.56 -5.28 -13.96
C SER A 43 0.90 -5.73 -13.83
N MET A 44 1.24 -6.58 -12.88
CA MET A 44 2.59 -7.09 -12.61
C MET A 44 2.62 -8.62 -12.63
N PRO A 45 3.75 -9.25 -13.00
CA PRO A 45 3.95 -10.68 -12.85
C PRO A 45 3.83 -11.11 -11.40
N ALA A 46 3.00 -12.11 -11.17
CA ALA A 46 2.77 -12.75 -9.89
C ALA A 46 2.94 -14.25 -10.00
N TYR A 47 3.62 -14.84 -9.04
CA TYR A 47 3.81 -16.28 -8.89
C TYR A 47 2.95 -16.75 -7.73
N THR A 48 2.16 -17.80 -7.94
CA THR A 48 1.19 -18.27 -6.95
C THR A 48 1.32 -19.77 -6.70
N VAL A 49 1.01 -20.18 -5.47
CA VAL A 49 0.93 -21.58 -5.05
C VAL A 49 -0.43 -21.81 -4.42
N GLY A 50 -1.21 -22.75 -4.97
CA GLY A 50 -2.58 -23.01 -4.51
C GLY A 50 -3.47 -21.77 -4.53
N GLY A 51 -3.32 -20.90 -5.53
CA GLY A 51 -4.05 -19.64 -5.69
C GLY A 51 -3.63 -18.50 -4.77
N LYS A 52 -2.66 -18.73 -3.88
CA LYS A 52 -2.11 -17.70 -2.99
C LYS A 52 -0.84 -17.10 -3.58
N ILE A 53 -0.74 -15.78 -3.52
CA ILE A 53 0.44 -15.05 -4.02
C ILE A 53 1.66 -15.39 -3.17
N LEU A 54 2.75 -15.71 -3.84
CA LEU A 54 4.07 -15.97 -3.29
C LEU A 54 4.99 -14.75 -3.47
N LEU A 55 5.15 -14.36 -4.72
CA LEU A 55 6.08 -13.32 -5.18
C LEU A 55 5.44 -12.48 -6.26
N ILE A 56 5.68 -11.19 -6.23
CA ILE A 56 5.38 -10.25 -7.31
C ILE A 56 6.67 -9.58 -7.73
N THR A 57 6.87 -9.45 -9.05
CA THR A 57 7.98 -8.69 -9.61
C THR A 57 7.45 -7.44 -10.30
N ALA A 58 8.01 -6.28 -9.99
CA ALA A 58 7.60 -5.01 -10.56
C ALA A 58 8.76 -4.33 -11.27
N ALA A 59 8.59 -4.01 -12.56
CA ALA A 59 9.56 -3.22 -13.32
C ALA A 59 9.13 -1.76 -13.37
N PHE A 60 10.04 -0.88 -12.98
CA PHE A 60 9.92 0.58 -13.05
C PHE A 60 10.91 1.14 -14.07
N LYS A 61 10.86 2.46 -14.30
CA LYS A 61 11.73 3.14 -15.26
C LYS A 61 13.23 2.94 -14.98
N ALA A 62 13.65 2.85 -13.71
CA ALA A 62 15.06 2.85 -13.29
C ALA A 62 15.42 1.73 -12.31
N HIS A 63 14.52 0.81 -11.99
CA HIS A 63 14.75 -0.29 -11.06
C HIS A 63 13.65 -1.33 -11.20
N ILE A 64 13.89 -2.51 -10.64
CA ILE A 64 12.84 -3.48 -10.32
C ILE A 64 12.67 -3.62 -8.81
N ALA A 65 11.54 -4.17 -8.38
CA ALA A 65 11.30 -4.59 -7.02
C ALA A 65 10.86 -6.06 -6.97
N LEU A 66 11.37 -6.80 -5.98
CA LEU A 66 10.93 -8.15 -5.61
C LEU A 66 10.09 -8.04 -4.35
N ASN A 67 8.85 -8.49 -4.42
CA ASN A 67 7.92 -8.38 -3.30
C ASN A 67 7.34 -9.75 -2.95
N PHE A 68 7.92 -10.40 -1.95
CA PHE A 68 7.35 -11.60 -1.35
C PHE A 68 6.12 -11.23 -0.52
N TRP A 69 4.99 -11.90 -0.76
CA TRP A 69 3.70 -11.52 -0.17
C TRP A 69 3.69 -11.46 1.36
N ARG A 70 4.40 -12.38 2.01
CA ARG A 70 4.60 -12.42 3.47
C ARG A 70 6.04 -12.12 3.86
N GLY A 71 6.70 -11.26 3.09
CA GLY A 71 8.12 -11.00 3.23
C GLY A 71 8.59 -10.46 4.58
N GLN A 72 7.67 -9.95 5.41
CA GLN A 72 7.98 -9.56 6.80
C GLN A 72 8.23 -10.76 7.73
N GLU A 73 7.84 -11.96 7.31
CA GLU A 73 8.00 -13.21 8.04
C GLU A 73 9.22 -14.00 7.53
N LEU A 74 9.86 -13.51 6.47
CA LEU A 74 11.07 -14.10 5.89
C LEU A 74 12.32 -13.44 6.47
N GLU A 75 13.30 -14.24 6.83
CA GLU A 75 14.63 -13.75 7.19
C GLU A 75 15.42 -13.42 5.91
N THR A 76 15.67 -12.14 5.69
CA THR A 76 16.45 -11.67 4.53
C THR A 76 17.76 -11.05 4.97
N SER A 77 18.82 -11.21 4.16
CA SER A 77 20.11 -10.58 4.40
C SER A 77 20.05 -9.04 4.33
N HIS A 78 18.97 -8.49 3.75
CA HIS A 78 18.72 -7.07 3.62
C HIS A 78 17.43 -6.68 4.36
N SER A 79 17.54 -5.85 5.37
CA SER A 79 16.42 -5.41 6.20
C SER A 79 15.67 -4.17 5.66
N SER A 80 15.61 -3.96 4.35
CA SER A 80 14.83 -2.86 3.79
C SER A 80 13.35 -3.23 3.69
N VAL A 81 12.65 -3.24 4.81
CA VAL A 81 11.18 -3.35 4.83
C VAL A 81 10.59 -2.01 4.41
N GLY A 82 10.29 -1.87 3.12
CA GLY A 82 9.71 -0.66 2.54
C GLY A 82 8.75 -0.96 1.39
N ALA A 83 8.20 0.07 0.79
CA ALA A 83 7.29 -0.02 -0.36
C ALA A 83 7.91 -0.69 -1.60
N MET A 84 9.24 -0.86 -1.63
CA MET A 84 10.01 -1.47 -2.74
C MET A 84 10.37 -2.93 -2.48
N GLY A 85 9.65 -3.64 -1.62
CA GLY A 85 9.91 -5.04 -1.29
C GLY A 85 11.11 -5.23 -0.37
N GLN A 86 11.57 -6.49 -0.23
CA GLN A 86 12.60 -6.87 0.74
C GLN A 86 14.01 -6.41 0.35
N TYR A 87 14.26 -6.22 -0.94
CA TYR A 87 15.58 -5.86 -1.48
C TYR A 87 15.67 -4.41 -2.00
N GLY A 88 14.63 -3.60 -1.76
CA GLY A 88 14.59 -2.22 -2.21
C GLY A 88 14.58 -2.08 -3.73
N LYS A 89 15.41 -1.17 -4.26
CA LYS A 89 15.48 -0.87 -5.70
C LYS A 89 16.64 -1.66 -6.33
N ILE A 90 16.34 -2.63 -7.16
CA ILE A 90 17.32 -3.46 -7.89
C ILE A 90 17.50 -2.88 -9.30
N ARG A 91 18.72 -2.52 -9.68
CA ARG A 91 19.05 -1.87 -10.95
C ARG A 91 19.92 -2.72 -11.86
N SER A 92 20.52 -3.79 -11.32
CA SER A 92 21.40 -4.70 -12.04
C SER A 92 21.31 -6.11 -11.49
N MET A 93 21.80 -7.09 -12.24
CA MET A 93 21.92 -8.48 -11.79
C MET A 93 22.76 -8.63 -10.53
N ALA A 94 23.77 -7.78 -10.36
CA ALA A 94 24.65 -7.81 -9.19
C ALA A 94 23.96 -7.36 -7.89
N GLU A 95 22.84 -6.65 -7.97
CA GLU A 95 22.02 -6.22 -6.82
C GLU A 95 20.95 -7.25 -6.44
N LEU A 96 20.78 -8.33 -7.23
CA LEU A 96 19.95 -9.45 -6.82
C LEU A 96 20.61 -10.21 -5.65
N PRO A 97 19.81 -10.82 -4.77
CA PRO A 97 20.35 -11.79 -3.83
C PRO A 97 21.01 -12.94 -4.59
N ALA A 98 22.00 -13.56 -3.97
CA ALA A 98 22.61 -14.77 -4.51
C ALA A 98 21.53 -15.85 -4.76
N ASP A 99 21.72 -16.67 -5.79
CA ASP A 99 20.75 -17.70 -6.19
C ASP A 99 20.34 -18.60 -5.01
N ALA A 100 21.31 -18.98 -4.18
CA ALA A 100 21.04 -19.82 -3.01
C ALA A 100 20.09 -19.14 -1.99
N GLU A 101 20.24 -17.83 -1.80
CA GLU A 101 19.34 -17.05 -0.94
C GLU A 101 17.97 -16.87 -1.59
N LEU A 102 17.93 -16.54 -2.87
CA LEU A 102 16.68 -16.40 -3.61
C LEU A 102 15.88 -17.70 -3.59
N ASP A 103 16.51 -18.83 -3.82
CA ASP A 103 15.91 -20.16 -3.76
C ASP A 103 15.36 -20.50 -2.38
N ARG A 104 16.12 -20.18 -1.33
CA ARG A 104 15.67 -20.38 0.05
C ARG A 104 14.42 -19.58 0.33
N LEU A 105 14.41 -18.28 -0.04
CA LEU A 105 13.27 -17.39 0.16
C LEU A 105 12.03 -17.84 -0.61
N ILE A 106 12.21 -18.33 -1.84
CA ILE A 106 11.12 -18.88 -2.65
C ILE A 106 10.49 -20.09 -1.95
N ARG A 107 11.32 -21.01 -1.42
CA ARG A 107 10.80 -22.18 -0.67
C ARG A 107 10.07 -21.78 0.62
N GLU A 108 10.69 -20.92 1.44
CA GLU A 108 10.09 -20.42 2.67
C GLU A 108 8.77 -19.68 2.41
N ALA A 109 8.73 -18.83 1.39
CA ALA A 109 7.51 -18.14 1.02
C ALA A 109 6.40 -19.10 0.53
N ALA A 110 6.76 -20.20 -0.16
CA ALA A 110 5.81 -21.24 -0.55
C ALA A 110 5.23 -21.96 0.66
N GLU A 111 6.03 -22.30 1.68
CA GLU A 111 5.55 -22.87 2.92
C GLU A 111 4.66 -21.90 3.70
N LEU A 112 5.04 -20.62 3.75
CA LEU A 112 4.20 -19.58 4.34
C LEU A 112 2.86 -19.41 3.59
N ALA A 113 2.84 -19.55 2.27
CA ALA A 113 1.61 -19.50 1.49
C ALA A 113 0.64 -20.66 1.82
N LYS A 114 1.15 -21.84 2.19
CA LYS A 114 0.34 -22.98 2.63
C LYS A 114 -0.25 -22.78 4.02
N SER A 115 0.47 -22.07 4.89
CA SER A 115 0.04 -21.80 6.26
C SER A 115 -1.02 -20.70 6.34
N ALA A 116 -1.79 -20.67 7.44
CA ALA A 116 -2.67 -19.53 7.73
C ALA A 116 -1.82 -18.24 7.90
N PRO A 117 -2.29 -17.08 7.41
CA PRO A 117 -1.59 -15.81 7.67
C PRO A 117 -1.47 -15.61 9.19
N ALA A 118 -0.29 -15.14 9.63
CA ALA A 118 -0.16 -14.67 11.00
C ALA A 118 -1.22 -13.60 11.28
N PRO A 119 -1.80 -13.55 12.49
CA PRO A 119 -2.78 -12.53 12.84
C PRO A 119 -2.15 -11.17 12.55
N ARG A 120 -2.83 -10.37 11.71
CA ARG A 120 -2.38 -9.00 11.39
C ARG A 120 -2.17 -8.29 12.72
N LYS A 121 -0.92 -7.98 13.08
CA LYS A 121 -0.66 -6.96 14.08
C LYS A 121 -1.34 -5.70 13.55
N THR A 122 -2.46 -5.34 14.14
CA THR A 122 -3.13 -4.06 13.86
C THR A 122 -2.10 -2.98 14.13
N LYS A 123 -1.56 -2.37 13.08
CA LYS A 123 -0.39 -1.48 13.15
C LYS A 123 -0.65 -0.18 13.91
N HIS A 124 -1.89 0.06 14.29
CA HIS A 124 -2.24 1.19 15.16
C HIS A 124 -3.44 0.79 16.03
N ALA A 125 -3.28 0.90 17.34
CA ALA A 125 -4.43 1.22 18.17
C ALA A 125 -5.13 2.43 17.49
N PRO A 126 -6.47 2.44 17.39
CA PRO A 126 -7.17 3.60 16.85
C PRO A 126 -6.62 4.82 17.57
N LYS A 127 -6.04 5.77 16.82
CA LYS A 127 -5.70 7.06 17.43
C LYS A 127 -6.95 7.55 18.16
N PRO A 128 -6.85 8.02 19.42
CA PRO A 128 -8.00 8.58 20.10
C PRO A 128 -8.67 9.57 19.15
N ALA A 129 -10.00 9.58 19.13
CA ALA A 129 -10.72 10.52 18.28
C ALA A 129 -10.22 11.93 18.63
N PRO A 130 -9.83 12.75 17.65
CA PRO A 130 -9.44 14.12 17.95
C PRO A 130 -10.61 14.80 18.62
N GLU A 131 -10.35 15.45 19.73
CA GLU A 131 -11.37 16.18 20.46
C GLU A 131 -11.87 17.36 19.60
N LEU A 132 -13.17 17.61 19.68
CA LEU A 132 -13.75 18.77 19.03
C LEU A 132 -13.17 20.04 19.63
N HIS A 133 -12.43 20.81 18.82
CA HIS A 133 -11.78 22.04 19.28
C HIS A 133 -12.82 23.02 19.85
N PRO A 134 -12.59 23.65 21.06
CA PRO A 134 -13.56 24.49 21.72
C PRO A 134 -14.14 25.62 20.85
N GLU A 135 -13.29 26.29 20.07
CA GLU A 135 -13.70 27.35 19.14
C GLU A 135 -14.60 26.81 18.02
N PHE A 136 -14.35 25.60 17.54
CA PHE A 136 -15.20 24.98 16.52
C PHE A 136 -16.55 24.55 17.12
N ALA A 137 -16.54 24.02 18.35
CA ALA A 137 -17.78 23.74 19.09
C ALA A 137 -18.64 25.00 19.28
N ALA A 138 -18.00 26.12 19.64
CA ALA A 138 -18.67 27.41 19.78
C ALA A 138 -19.23 27.94 18.45
N ALA A 139 -18.53 27.73 17.33
CA ALA A 139 -19.00 28.11 16.01
C ALA A 139 -20.19 27.24 15.54
N LEU A 140 -20.12 25.92 15.79
CA LEU A 140 -21.23 24.99 15.49
C LEU A 140 -22.48 25.30 16.33
N ALA A 141 -22.31 25.72 17.58
CA ALA A 141 -23.45 26.13 18.42
C ALA A 141 -24.22 27.35 17.85
N LYS A 142 -23.52 28.21 17.09
CA LYS A 142 -24.12 29.36 16.39
C LYS A 142 -24.66 28.99 14.99
N ALA A 143 -24.38 27.81 14.49
CA ALA A 143 -24.78 27.33 13.18
C ALA A 143 -25.44 25.93 13.27
N PRO A 144 -26.70 25.84 13.77
CA PRO A 144 -27.33 24.57 14.07
C PRO A 144 -27.52 23.68 12.83
N GLU A 145 -27.73 24.26 11.64
CA GLU A 145 -27.79 23.49 10.39
C GLU A 145 -26.46 22.82 10.05
N ALA A 146 -25.35 23.53 10.16
CA ALA A 146 -24.02 22.96 9.95
C ALA A 146 -23.71 21.86 10.98
N LYS A 147 -24.14 22.04 12.23
CA LYS A 147 -24.01 21.03 13.27
C LYS A 147 -24.78 19.76 12.93
N ALA A 148 -26.05 19.88 12.51
CA ALA A 148 -26.89 18.74 12.14
C ALA A 148 -26.26 17.94 10.97
N VAL A 149 -25.70 18.63 9.98
CA VAL A 149 -25.00 18.00 8.86
C VAL A 149 -23.74 17.26 9.35
N LEU A 150 -22.92 17.89 10.21
CA LEU A 150 -21.73 17.24 10.77
C LEU A 150 -22.11 15.98 11.56
N ASP A 151 -23.13 16.04 12.38
CA ASP A 151 -23.63 14.93 13.20
C ASP A 151 -24.17 13.77 12.34
N SER A 152 -24.68 14.06 11.13
CA SER A 152 -25.13 13.05 10.18
C SER A 152 -24.00 12.32 9.46
N PHE A 153 -22.78 12.84 9.50
CA PHE A 153 -21.64 12.22 8.83
C PHE A 153 -21.11 11.01 9.61
N PRO A 154 -20.58 9.99 8.91
CA PRO A 154 -19.89 8.88 9.58
C PRO A 154 -18.68 9.41 10.38
N PRO A 155 -18.27 8.70 11.46
CA PRO A 155 -17.20 9.15 12.38
C PRO A 155 -15.87 9.49 11.68
N SER A 156 -15.56 8.85 10.56
CA SER A 156 -14.37 9.16 9.76
C SER A 156 -14.43 10.55 9.14
N ALA A 157 -15.58 10.94 8.58
CA ALA A 157 -15.76 12.25 7.96
C ALA A 157 -15.84 13.38 8.99
N GLN A 158 -16.39 13.12 10.18
CA GLN A 158 -16.32 14.06 11.31
C GLN A 158 -14.87 14.28 11.75
N ARG A 159 -14.11 13.20 11.88
CA ARG A 159 -12.68 13.24 12.23
C ARG A 159 -11.88 14.09 11.27
N ASP A 160 -12.13 14.01 9.96
CA ASP A 160 -11.42 14.81 8.96
C ASP A 160 -11.54 16.33 9.22
N TYR A 161 -12.69 16.80 9.69
CA TYR A 161 -12.88 18.19 10.11
C TYR A 161 -12.14 18.51 11.40
N PHE A 162 -12.24 17.63 12.40
CA PHE A 162 -11.60 17.86 13.71
C PHE A 162 -10.08 17.91 13.59
N GLU A 163 -9.48 16.94 12.87
CA GLU A 163 -8.04 16.92 12.62
C GLU A 163 -7.59 18.17 11.85
N TRP A 164 -8.30 18.53 10.80
CA TRP A 164 -7.95 19.70 9.99
C TRP A 164 -7.95 21.01 10.79
N ILE A 165 -8.88 21.18 11.69
CA ILE A 165 -8.96 22.37 12.55
C ILE A 165 -7.89 22.32 13.63
N ALA A 166 -7.69 21.16 14.28
CA ALA A 166 -6.69 20.98 15.34
C ALA A 166 -5.25 21.14 14.84
N GLU A 167 -4.95 20.78 13.58
CA GLU A 167 -3.63 20.95 12.97
C GLU A 167 -3.22 22.41 12.72
N ALA A 168 -4.14 23.37 12.85
CA ALA A 168 -3.83 24.78 12.66
C ALA A 168 -2.98 25.32 13.81
N LYS A 169 -1.70 25.56 13.55
CA LYS A 169 -0.73 26.08 14.54
C LYS A 169 -0.96 27.55 14.92
N GLN A 170 -1.57 28.32 14.02
CA GLN A 170 -1.83 29.76 14.20
C GLN A 170 -3.33 30.00 14.33
N ASP A 171 -3.72 30.89 15.26
CA ASP A 171 -5.13 31.21 15.51
C ASP A 171 -5.83 31.76 14.27
N ALA A 172 -5.18 32.65 13.52
CA ALA A 172 -5.74 33.19 12.28
C ALA A 172 -6.06 32.10 11.25
N THR A 173 -5.19 31.09 11.15
CA THR A 173 -5.43 29.93 10.26
C THR A 173 -6.57 29.07 10.78
N ARG A 174 -6.65 28.86 12.10
CA ARG A 174 -7.72 28.08 12.73
C ARG A 174 -9.06 28.74 12.54
N HIS A 175 -9.17 30.04 12.80
CA HIS A 175 -10.40 30.81 12.56
C HIS A 175 -10.86 30.73 11.11
N LYS A 176 -9.93 30.88 10.15
CA LYS A 176 -10.25 30.71 8.71
C LYS A 176 -10.76 29.31 8.40
N ARG A 177 -10.12 28.27 8.97
CA ARG A 177 -10.56 26.87 8.77
C ARG A 177 -11.94 26.61 9.38
N ILE A 178 -12.23 27.17 10.54
CA ILE A 178 -13.54 27.09 11.20
C ILE A 178 -14.61 27.74 10.33
N ALA A 179 -14.39 28.97 9.85
CA ALA A 179 -15.34 29.65 8.98
C ALA A 179 -15.63 28.85 7.71
N THR A 180 -14.58 28.34 7.05
CA THR A 180 -14.72 27.47 5.86
C THR A 180 -15.44 26.16 6.19
N ALA A 181 -15.20 25.57 7.38
CA ALA A 181 -15.90 24.36 7.79
C ALA A 181 -17.40 24.60 7.95
N ILE A 182 -17.80 25.69 8.57
CA ILE A 182 -19.22 26.05 8.74
C ILE A 182 -19.90 26.25 7.37
N GLU A 183 -19.22 26.95 6.44
CA GLU A 183 -19.71 27.15 5.08
C GLU A 183 -19.92 25.79 4.36
N TRP A 184 -18.90 24.94 4.33
CA TRP A 184 -19.01 23.64 3.67
C TRP A 184 -20.02 22.69 4.31
N LEU A 185 -20.15 22.72 5.63
CA LEU A 185 -21.17 21.95 6.34
C LEU A 185 -22.58 22.47 6.01
N GLY A 186 -22.78 23.79 5.93
CA GLY A 186 -24.04 24.36 5.47
C GLY A 186 -24.44 23.93 4.05
N GLU A 187 -23.45 23.60 3.20
CA GLU A 187 -23.66 23.06 1.85
C GLU A 187 -23.72 21.51 1.81
N GLY A 188 -23.67 20.82 2.93
CA GLY A 188 -23.68 19.35 3.01
C GLY A 188 -22.37 18.68 2.56
N LYS A 189 -21.28 19.42 2.46
CA LYS A 189 -20.01 18.94 1.90
C LYS A 189 -19.15 18.29 2.95
N ARG A 190 -18.45 17.17 2.58
CA ARG A 190 -17.37 16.57 3.38
C ARG A 190 -16.07 17.37 3.21
N ARG A 191 -15.15 17.27 4.19
CA ARG A 191 -13.85 17.98 4.15
C ARG A 191 -13.07 17.78 2.84
N HIS A 192 -13.11 16.59 2.26
CA HIS A 192 -12.40 16.21 1.02
C HIS A 192 -13.29 16.19 -0.23
N TRP A 193 -14.39 16.93 -0.24
CA TRP A 193 -15.39 16.89 -1.32
C TRP A 193 -14.81 17.13 -2.72
N LYS A 194 -13.77 17.97 -2.84
CA LYS A 194 -13.10 18.27 -4.12
C LYS A 194 -12.41 17.06 -4.76
N TYR A 195 -12.11 16.02 -3.98
CA TYR A 195 -11.37 14.83 -4.42
C TYR A 195 -12.23 13.57 -4.46
N GLN A 196 -13.54 13.66 -4.26
CA GLN A 196 -14.44 12.49 -4.20
C GLN A 196 -14.86 12.00 -5.59
N ASN A 197 -14.62 12.77 -6.65
CA ASN A 197 -14.99 12.44 -8.03
C ASN A 197 -13.78 12.36 -8.98
N CYS A 198 -12.59 12.05 -8.47
CA CYS A 198 -11.42 11.77 -9.28
C CYS A 198 -11.15 10.27 -9.36
#